data_285b166f8e794e831cce40a7c1bf76fb
#
_entry.id   285b166f8e794e831cce40a7c1bf76fb
#
_cell.length_a   1.000
_cell.length_b   1.000
_cell.length_c   1.000
_cell.angle_alpha   90.00
_cell.angle_beta   90.00
_cell.angle_gamma   90.00
#
_symmetry.space_group_name_H-M   'P 1'
#
loop_
_entity.id
_entity.type
_entity.pdbx_description
1 polymer ?
#
loop_
_entity_poly.entity_id
_entity_poly.type
_entity_poly.pdbx_seq_one_letter_code
_entity_poly.pdbx_strand_id
1 'polypeptide(L)'
;MKSRSILIATCIGFIMASCTNTSEAPFVDAVAEAIANEGKVNVELLEWTRNPQGFEVKGDTLLITTAPHTDLWQRTYYHFRNDNAPVLQMKTREKYFSFMVKTDFTQSHQRFDQCGIVMYLDSENWLKGSVEYENEMFQHLGSVATNNGYSDWATTAIPADVKTMWYRFSRRADDYCIECSTDGVTFSQMRICHMYKGADEITFGIYACSPEESSFTAVFTDMKITECMWKAHDGQQPDQE
;
A
#
# COMPACT_ATOMS: atom_id res chain seq x y z
N MET A 1 -58.81 -54.54 -33.05
CA MET A 1 -57.66 -53.60 -33.08
C MET A 1 -57.92 -52.55 -32.01
N LYS A 2 -57.16 -52.58 -30.88
CA LYS A 2 -57.31 -51.70 -29.74
C LYS A 2 -56.25 -50.59 -29.82
N SER A 3 -56.65 -49.34 -30.02
CA SER A 3 -55.80 -48.19 -29.98
C SER A 3 -55.46 -47.83 -28.53
N ARG A 4 -54.17 -47.71 -28.18
CA ARG A 4 -53.67 -47.21 -26.91
C ARG A 4 -53.23 -45.76 -27.05
N SER A 5 -53.93 -44.85 -26.40
CA SER A 5 -53.55 -43.45 -26.23
C SER A 5 -52.49 -43.35 -25.16
N ILE A 6 -51.34 -42.72 -25.48
CA ILE A 6 -50.27 -42.39 -24.53
C ILE A 6 -50.49 -40.95 -24.06
N LEU A 7 -50.73 -40.78 -22.77
CA LEU A 7 -50.75 -39.46 -22.10
C LEU A 7 -49.30 -39.07 -21.80
N ILE A 8 -48.83 -37.95 -22.37
CA ILE A 8 -47.57 -37.34 -22.02
C ILE A 8 -47.85 -36.29 -20.93
N ALA A 9 -47.36 -36.56 -19.74
CA ALA A 9 -47.39 -35.59 -18.63
C ALA A 9 -46.19 -34.67 -18.74
N THR A 10 -46.42 -33.39 -19.01
CA THR A 10 -45.40 -32.34 -19.05
C THR A 10 -45.17 -31.81 -17.63
N CYS A 11 -44.07 -32.17 -16.98
CA CYS A 11 -43.63 -31.56 -15.72
C CYS A 11 -43.00 -30.19 -16.01
N ILE A 12 -43.70 -29.13 -15.65
CA ILE A 12 -43.14 -27.77 -15.62
C ILE A 12 -42.41 -27.63 -14.28
N GLY A 13 -41.06 -27.72 -14.36
CA GLY A 13 -40.21 -27.43 -13.21
C GLY A 13 -40.13 -25.93 -12.98
N PHE A 14 -40.64 -25.44 -11.89
CA PHE A 14 -40.40 -24.09 -11.38
C PHE A 14 -38.97 -24.03 -10.84
N ILE A 15 -38.06 -23.36 -11.56
CA ILE A 15 -36.77 -22.99 -11.03
C ILE A 15 -36.95 -21.75 -10.15
N MET A 16 -36.96 -21.95 -8.85
CA MET A 16 -36.90 -20.85 -7.87
C MET A 16 -35.46 -20.32 -7.90
N ALA A 17 -35.20 -19.21 -8.58
CA ALA A 17 -33.99 -18.46 -8.48
C ALA A 17 -33.90 -17.88 -7.06
N SER A 18 -33.09 -18.49 -6.21
CA SER A 18 -32.73 -17.93 -4.90
C SER A 18 -31.76 -16.76 -5.16
N CYS A 19 -32.27 -15.54 -5.14
CA CYS A 19 -31.45 -14.35 -5.03
C CYS A 19 -30.85 -14.32 -3.63
N THR A 20 -29.62 -14.83 -3.48
CA THR A 20 -28.79 -14.53 -2.30
C THR A 20 -28.37 -13.07 -2.41
N ASN A 21 -29.07 -12.18 -1.70
CA ASN A 21 -28.57 -10.85 -1.40
C ASN A 21 -27.35 -11.04 -0.49
N THR A 22 -26.17 -11.09 -1.07
CA THR A 22 -24.93 -10.84 -0.34
C THR A 22 -24.93 -9.34 -0.04
N SER A 23 -25.38 -8.94 1.14
CA SER A 23 -25.16 -7.59 1.63
C SER A 23 -23.63 -7.42 1.77
N GLU A 24 -23.03 -6.62 0.92
CA GLU A 24 -21.65 -6.18 1.12
C GLU A 24 -21.56 -5.56 2.52
N ALA A 25 -20.49 -5.89 3.25
CA ALA A 25 -20.23 -5.26 4.53
C ALA A 25 -20.17 -3.73 4.35
N PRO A 26 -20.69 -2.95 5.30
CA PRO A 26 -20.67 -1.50 5.19
C PRO A 26 -19.21 -1.02 5.07
N PHE A 27 -18.97 -0.03 4.21
CA PHE A 27 -17.66 0.60 4.07
C PHE A 27 -17.24 1.22 5.40
N VAL A 28 -16.05 0.86 5.88
CA VAL A 28 -15.41 1.45 7.06
C VAL A 28 -14.23 2.29 6.58
N ASP A 29 -14.26 3.59 6.88
CA ASP A 29 -13.17 4.49 6.56
C ASP A 29 -12.07 4.39 7.62
N ALA A 30 -10.91 3.85 7.23
CA ALA A 30 -9.82 3.58 8.15
C ALA A 30 -9.22 4.86 8.77
N VAL A 31 -9.23 5.97 8.03
CA VAL A 31 -8.72 7.26 8.54
C VAL A 31 -9.69 7.85 9.55
N ALA A 32 -10.98 7.90 9.23
CA ALA A 32 -12.00 8.42 10.15
C ALA A 32 -12.03 7.61 11.45
N GLU A 33 -11.93 6.27 11.36
CA GLU A 33 -11.86 5.40 12.54
C GLU A 33 -10.61 5.66 13.38
N ALA A 34 -9.43 5.75 12.73
CA ALA A 34 -8.19 5.99 13.45
C ALA A 34 -8.18 7.36 14.15
N ILE A 35 -8.67 8.43 13.49
CA ILE A 35 -8.77 9.76 14.09
C ILE A 35 -9.70 9.73 15.32
N ALA A 36 -10.82 9.03 15.24
CA ALA A 36 -11.73 8.83 16.38
C ALA A 36 -11.11 8.00 17.52
N ASN A 37 -10.03 7.25 17.24
CA ASN A 37 -9.30 6.40 18.19
C ASN A 37 -7.86 6.90 18.44
N GLU A 38 -7.70 8.21 18.65
CA GLU A 38 -6.43 8.87 19.00
C GLU A 38 -5.29 8.62 17.99
N GLY A 39 -5.63 8.33 16.75
CA GLY A 39 -4.70 8.03 15.65
C GLY A 39 -4.25 6.58 15.58
N LYS A 40 -4.78 5.69 16.40
CA LYS A 40 -4.41 4.28 16.39
C LYS A 40 -4.97 3.57 15.16
N VAL A 41 -4.08 2.90 14.42
CA VAL A 41 -4.48 2.09 13.25
C VAL A 41 -5.16 0.80 13.72
N ASN A 42 -6.34 0.55 13.19
CA ASN A 42 -7.02 -0.72 13.37
C ASN A 42 -6.48 -1.76 12.37
N VAL A 43 -5.68 -2.70 12.85
CA VAL A 43 -5.05 -3.73 12.01
C VAL A 43 -6.05 -4.69 11.35
N GLU A 44 -7.28 -4.78 11.87
CA GLU A 44 -8.34 -5.60 11.27
C GLU A 44 -8.90 -5.01 9.97
N LEU A 45 -8.66 -3.72 9.71
CA LEU A 45 -9.03 -3.05 8.45
C LEU A 45 -7.96 -3.21 7.37
N LEU A 46 -6.82 -3.82 7.68
CA LEU A 46 -5.76 -4.05 6.73
C LEU A 46 -6.08 -5.27 5.85
N GLU A 47 -6.04 -5.07 4.55
CA GLU A 47 -6.30 -6.10 3.54
C GLU A 47 -5.08 -6.31 2.65
N TRP A 48 -4.79 -7.56 2.29
CA TRP A 48 -3.74 -7.91 1.35
C TRP A 48 -4.20 -7.76 -0.11
N THR A 49 -3.37 -7.13 -0.95
CA THR A 49 -3.55 -7.25 -2.43
C THR A 49 -3.22 -8.66 -2.89
N ARG A 50 -2.20 -9.26 -2.28
CA ARG A 50 -1.74 -10.64 -2.47
C ARG A 50 -0.99 -11.11 -1.22
N ASN A 51 -1.09 -12.38 -0.89
CA ASN A 51 -0.49 -12.91 0.33
C ASN A 51 1.04 -12.88 0.26
N PRO A 52 1.73 -12.45 1.34
CA PRO A 52 3.18 -12.56 1.47
C PRO A 52 3.61 -14.01 1.69
N GLN A 53 4.92 -14.27 1.64
CA GLN A 53 5.49 -15.57 2.03
C GLN A 53 5.25 -15.88 3.52
N GLY A 54 5.35 -14.87 4.38
CA GLY A 54 5.02 -14.97 5.79
C GLY A 54 4.50 -13.64 6.34
N PHE A 55 3.59 -13.72 7.29
CA PHE A 55 3.03 -12.58 7.98
C PHE A 55 2.74 -12.92 9.43
N GLU A 56 3.12 -12.03 10.34
CA GLU A 56 2.88 -12.20 11.77
C GLU A 56 2.50 -10.85 12.41
N VAL A 57 1.55 -10.88 13.33
CA VAL A 57 1.15 -9.72 14.14
C VAL A 57 1.49 -10.00 15.61
N LYS A 58 2.29 -9.13 16.22
CA LYS A 58 2.70 -9.20 17.64
C LYS A 58 2.36 -7.87 18.33
N GLY A 59 1.19 -7.77 18.89
CA GLY A 59 0.70 -6.50 19.45
C GLY A 59 0.60 -5.44 18.34
N ASP A 60 1.31 -4.33 18.49
CA ASP A 60 1.34 -3.23 17.52
C ASP A 60 2.46 -3.42 16.46
N THR A 61 3.15 -4.56 16.44
CA THR A 61 4.21 -4.88 15.49
C THR A 61 3.71 -5.81 14.42
N LEU A 62 3.96 -5.45 13.15
CA LEU A 62 3.70 -6.29 11.99
C LEU A 62 5.02 -6.77 11.38
N LEU A 63 5.12 -8.07 11.08
CA LEU A 63 6.27 -8.67 10.41
C LEU A 63 5.83 -9.22 9.06
N ILE A 64 6.55 -8.85 8.01
CA ILE A 64 6.31 -9.33 6.65
C ILE A 64 7.57 -10.03 6.14
N THR A 65 7.48 -11.32 5.84
CA THR A 65 8.56 -12.07 5.18
C THR A 65 8.36 -12.02 3.68
N THR A 66 9.37 -11.51 2.97
CA THR A 66 9.34 -11.34 1.51
C THR A 66 9.57 -12.68 0.79
N ALA A 67 9.11 -12.75 -0.45
CA ALA A 67 9.44 -13.83 -1.37
C ALA A 67 10.42 -13.32 -2.45
N PRO A 68 11.31 -14.18 -2.97
CA PRO A 68 12.17 -13.82 -4.10
C PRO A 68 11.36 -13.39 -5.32
N HIS A 69 11.97 -12.56 -6.16
CA HIS A 69 11.41 -12.05 -7.42
C HIS A 69 10.08 -11.30 -7.27
N THR A 70 9.91 -10.61 -6.14
CA THR A 70 8.77 -9.72 -5.90
C THR A 70 9.18 -8.25 -6.02
N ASP A 71 8.37 -7.45 -6.72
CA ASP A 71 8.64 -6.02 -6.94
C ASP A 71 7.38 -5.25 -7.34
N LEU A 72 7.48 -3.92 -7.34
CA LEU A 72 6.57 -2.98 -7.98
C LEU A 72 7.36 -2.07 -8.91
N TRP A 73 7.27 -2.32 -10.22
CA TRP A 73 7.90 -1.52 -11.26
C TRP A 73 7.08 -1.55 -12.55
N GLN A 74 6.93 -0.40 -13.22
CA GLN A 74 6.22 -0.31 -14.49
C GLN A 74 7.05 0.39 -15.56
N ARG A 75 7.43 -0.36 -16.56
CA ARG A 75 8.01 0.01 -17.89
C ARG A 75 9.25 0.88 -17.88
N THR A 76 9.18 2.08 -17.32
CA THR A 76 10.17 3.15 -17.50
C THR A 76 11.60 2.64 -17.59
N TYR A 77 12.31 2.95 -18.69
CA TYR A 77 13.68 2.61 -19.02
C TYR A 77 13.95 1.10 -19.19
N TYR A 78 13.57 0.26 -18.21
CA TYR A 78 13.84 -1.18 -18.23
C TYR A 78 12.85 -2.00 -19.05
N HIS A 79 11.72 -1.42 -19.45
CA HIS A 79 10.65 -2.03 -20.27
C HIS A 79 9.92 -3.24 -19.65
N PHE A 80 10.35 -3.79 -18.52
CA PHE A 80 9.62 -4.83 -17.83
C PHE A 80 8.48 -4.27 -16.96
N ARG A 81 7.58 -5.16 -16.58
CA ARG A 81 6.51 -4.89 -15.62
C ARG A 81 6.59 -5.91 -14.52
N ASN A 82 6.59 -5.43 -13.30
CA ASN A 82 6.52 -6.27 -12.12
C ASN A 82 5.50 -5.68 -11.16
N ASP A 83 4.47 -6.45 -10.82
CA ASP A 83 3.37 -6.04 -9.96
C ASP A 83 2.97 -7.22 -9.08
N ASN A 84 3.93 -7.78 -8.35
CA ASN A 84 3.72 -8.97 -7.56
C ASN A 84 4.17 -8.84 -6.10
N ALA A 85 4.70 -7.70 -5.68
CA ALA A 85 4.98 -7.43 -4.28
C ALA A 85 3.68 -7.42 -3.45
N PRO A 86 3.63 -8.10 -2.30
CA PRO A 86 2.50 -8.03 -1.41
C PRO A 86 2.37 -6.63 -0.81
N VAL A 87 1.16 -6.09 -0.83
CA VAL A 87 0.80 -4.80 -0.22
C VAL A 87 -0.27 -5.06 0.81
N LEU A 88 -0.05 -4.60 2.03
CA LEU A 88 -1.01 -4.61 3.12
C LEU A 88 -1.56 -3.20 3.30
N GLN A 89 -2.84 -3.01 3.06
CA GLN A 89 -3.43 -1.69 2.89
C GLN A 89 -4.82 -1.56 3.51
N MET A 90 -5.20 -0.32 3.75
CA MET A 90 -6.52 0.09 4.23
C MET A 90 -7.14 1.11 3.28
N LYS A 91 -8.47 1.30 3.36
CA LYS A 91 -9.26 2.16 2.47
C LYS A 91 -9.70 3.43 3.18
N THR A 92 -9.72 4.55 2.43
CA THR A 92 -10.25 5.82 2.95
C THR A 92 -10.83 6.70 1.85
N ARG A 93 -11.82 7.53 2.21
CA ARG A 93 -12.33 8.65 1.41
C ARG A 93 -11.89 10.01 1.95
N GLU A 94 -11.19 10.01 3.11
CA GLU A 94 -10.65 11.26 3.68
C GLU A 94 -9.63 11.89 2.74
N LYS A 95 -9.81 13.19 2.48
CA LYS A 95 -8.97 13.95 1.54
C LYS A 95 -7.74 14.59 2.19
N TYR A 96 -7.74 14.72 3.52
CA TYR A 96 -6.70 15.43 4.27
C TYR A 96 -6.28 14.62 5.48
N PHE A 97 -5.20 13.86 5.36
CA PHE A 97 -4.67 13.07 6.47
C PHE A 97 -3.17 12.81 6.30
N SER A 98 -2.54 12.32 7.36
CA SER A 98 -1.19 11.78 7.33
C SER A 98 -1.16 10.39 7.96
N PHE A 99 -0.51 9.45 7.30
CA PHE A 99 -0.19 8.12 7.80
C PHE A 99 1.30 8.00 8.06
N MET A 100 1.69 7.55 9.24
CA MET A 100 3.07 7.39 9.67
C MET A 100 3.34 5.94 10.07
N VAL A 101 4.54 5.45 9.75
CA VAL A 101 5.02 4.12 10.14
C VAL A 101 6.54 4.13 10.26
N LYS A 102 7.06 3.36 11.23
CA LYS A 102 8.47 3.01 11.31
C LYS A 102 8.71 1.66 10.66
N THR A 103 9.74 1.57 9.84
CA THR A 103 10.23 0.33 9.25
C THR A 103 11.57 -0.06 9.88
N ASP A 104 11.78 -1.36 10.12
CA ASP A 104 13.08 -1.95 10.41
C ASP A 104 13.40 -2.96 9.31
N PHE A 105 14.51 -2.72 8.63
CA PHE A 105 15.03 -3.51 7.52
C PHE A 105 16.42 -4.07 7.82
N THR A 106 16.72 -4.29 9.10
CA THR A 106 18.01 -4.85 9.55
C THR A 106 18.39 -6.15 8.85
N GLN A 107 17.38 -6.94 8.46
CA GLN A 107 17.58 -8.23 7.78
C GLN A 107 17.74 -8.12 6.27
N SER A 108 17.56 -6.95 5.64
CA SER A 108 17.84 -6.77 4.22
C SER A 108 19.34 -6.98 3.94
N HIS A 109 19.67 -7.76 2.94
CA HIS A 109 21.04 -8.19 2.68
C HIS A 109 21.36 -8.41 1.19
N GLN A 110 20.35 -8.44 0.34
CA GLN A 110 20.49 -8.59 -1.10
C GLN A 110 20.03 -7.31 -1.79
N ARG A 111 20.66 -7.00 -2.91
CA ARG A 111 20.33 -5.83 -3.73
C ARG A 111 18.82 -5.72 -3.96
N PHE A 112 18.29 -4.51 -3.76
CA PHE A 112 16.88 -4.15 -3.89
C PHE A 112 15.93 -4.72 -2.82
N ASP A 113 16.41 -5.50 -1.84
CA ASP A 113 15.58 -5.80 -0.67
C ASP A 113 15.03 -4.50 -0.09
N GLN A 114 13.72 -4.37 0.06
CA GLN A 114 13.09 -3.11 0.41
C GLN A 114 11.78 -3.30 1.18
N CYS A 115 11.49 -2.33 2.05
CA CYS A 115 10.20 -2.20 2.71
C CYS A 115 9.90 -0.72 3.00
N GLY A 116 8.62 -0.39 3.04
CA GLY A 116 8.21 1.00 3.26
C GLY A 116 6.72 1.21 3.22
N ILE A 117 6.36 2.44 2.87
CA ILE A 117 4.97 2.86 2.68
C ILE A 117 4.55 2.77 1.22
N VAL A 118 3.26 2.63 1.01
CA VAL A 118 2.68 2.56 -0.32
C VAL A 118 1.25 3.10 -0.33
N MET A 119 0.89 3.78 -1.41
CA MET A 119 -0.48 3.95 -1.88
C MET A 119 -0.62 3.14 -3.15
N TYR A 120 -1.56 2.22 -3.23
CA TYR A 120 -1.70 1.30 -4.36
C TYR A 120 -3.14 1.27 -4.83
N LEU A 121 -3.43 1.90 -5.95
CA LEU A 121 -4.79 1.93 -6.53
C LEU A 121 -5.01 0.74 -7.45
N ASP A 122 -4.07 0.51 -8.36
CA ASP A 122 -4.02 -0.62 -9.28
C ASP A 122 -2.58 -0.84 -9.77
N SER A 123 -2.37 -1.86 -10.62
CA SER A 123 -1.04 -2.21 -11.16
C SER A 123 -0.34 -1.09 -11.94
N GLU A 124 -1.07 -0.11 -12.42
CA GLU A 124 -0.55 1.00 -13.23
C GLU A 124 -0.54 2.36 -12.51
N ASN A 125 -1.09 2.41 -11.27
CA ASN A 125 -1.22 3.66 -10.51
C ASN A 125 -0.95 3.41 -9.02
N TRP A 126 0.25 3.76 -8.58
CA TRP A 126 0.68 3.60 -7.20
C TRP A 126 1.86 4.53 -6.87
N LEU A 127 2.07 4.76 -5.59
CA LEU A 127 3.14 5.57 -5.02
C LEU A 127 3.78 4.79 -3.89
N LYS A 128 5.12 4.64 -3.88
CA LYS A 128 5.85 3.99 -2.79
C LYS A 128 7.03 4.82 -2.32
N GLY A 129 7.42 4.63 -1.05
CA GLY A 129 8.64 5.17 -0.46
C GLY A 129 9.31 4.12 0.42
N SER A 130 10.63 3.93 0.25
CA SER A 130 11.39 2.88 0.92
C SER A 130 12.88 3.19 1.03
N VAL A 131 13.58 2.42 1.84
CA VAL A 131 15.01 2.18 1.67
C VAL A 131 15.16 0.87 0.88
N GLU A 132 16.02 0.89 -0.14
CA GLU A 132 16.37 -0.26 -0.97
C GLU A 132 17.85 -0.59 -0.72
N TYR A 133 18.14 -1.79 -0.24
CA TYR A 133 19.52 -2.23 -0.01
C TYR A 133 20.30 -2.28 -1.33
N GLU A 134 21.50 -1.74 -1.37
CA GLU A 134 22.37 -1.84 -2.54
C GLU A 134 23.59 -2.70 -2.25
N ASN A 135 24.34 -2.37 -1.19
CA ASN A 135 25.53 -3.11 -0.76
C ASN A 135 25.93 -2.72 0.69
N GLU A 136 27.05 -3.23 1.17
CA GLU A 136 27.53 -3.00 2.54
C GLU A 136 27.97 -1.53 2.82
N MET A 137 28.15 -0.71 1.79
CA MET A 137 28.57 0.69 1.95
C MET A 137 27.41 1.66 1.94
N PHE A 138 26.42 1.44 1.07
CA PHE A 138 25.28 2.34 0.93
C PHE A 138 24.02 1.60 0.49
N GLN A 139 22.91 2.29 0.61
CA GLN A 139 21.57 1.89 0.18
C GLN A 139 20.83 3.12 -0.37
N HIS A 140 19.76 2.89 -1.08
CA HIS A 140 18.96 3.95 -1.69
C HIS A 140 17.74 4.28 -0.84
N LEU A 141 17.69 5.48 -0.28
CA LEU A 141 16.45 6.06 0.19
C LEU A 141 15.71 6.63 -1.02
N GLY A 142 14.56 6.05 -1.36
CA GLY A 142 13.90 6.35 -2.61
C GLY A 142 12.39 6.42 -2.55
N SER A 143 11.82 6.96 -3.62
CA SER A 143 10.39 6.97 -3.85
C SER A 143 10.10 6.76 -5.33
N VAL A 144 8.99 6.05 -5.61
CA VAL A 144 8.50 5.82 -6.97
C VAL A 144 7.07 6.26 -7.07
N ALA A 145 6.77 7.11 -8.04
CA ALA A 145 5.40 7.44 -8.43
C ALA A 145 5.10 6.80 -9.78
N THR A 146 4.10 5.95 -9.84
CA THR A 146 3.65 5.31 -11.07
C THR A 146 2.29 5.84 -11.45
N ASN A 147 2.22 6.49 -12.60
CA ASN A 147 1.01 7.02 -13.20
C ASN A 147 0.82 6.41 -14.58
N ASN A 148 -0.36 5.86 -14.86
CA ASN A 148 -0.71 5.26 -16.15
C ASN A 148 0.34 4.26 -16.63
N GLY A 149 0.92 3.49 -15.72
CA GLY A 149 1.87 2.42 -16.01
C GLY A 149 3.27 2.86 -16.37
N TYR A 150 3.70 4.05 -15.95
CA TYR A 150 5.08 4.50 -16.05
C TYR A 150 5.60 4.94 -14.68
N SER A 151 6.68 4.31 -14.23
CA SER A 151 7.32 4.59 -12.95
C SER A 151 8.33 5.74 -13.06
N ASP A 152 8.24 6.67 -12.13
CA ASP A 152 9.18 7.77 -11.93
C ASP A 152 9.90 7.55 -10.59
N TRP A 153 11.19 7.24 -10.63
CA TRP A 153 12.01 6.88 -9.48
C TRP A 153 13.04 7.96 -9.14
N ALA A 154 13.06 8.38 -7.89
CA ALA A 154 14.06 9.29 -7.36
C ALA A 154 14.72 8.67 -6.12
N THR A 155 16.05 8.79 -6.02
CA THR A 155 16.83 8.22 -4.92
C THR A 155 17.87 9.18 -4.37
N THR A 156 18.26 8.95 -3.12
CA THR A 156 19.42 9.53 -2.44
C THR A 156 20.20 8.40 -1.78
N ALA A 157 21.51 8.36 -1.96
CA ALA A 157 22.35 7.39 -1.26
C ALA A 157 22.41 7.74 0.23
N ILE A 158 22.20 6.74 1.08
CA ILE A 158 22.35 6.83 2.54
C ILE A 158 23.29 5.71 3.02
N PRO A 159 23.95 5.86 4.20
CA PRO A 159 24.82 4.82 4.75
C PRO A 159 24.10 3.49 4.97
N ALA A 160 24.77 2.37 4.72
CA ALA A 160 24.20 1.03 4.89
C ALA A 160 23.99 0.63 6.37
N ASP A 161 24.53 1.37 7.32
CA ASP A 161 24.31 1.18 8.77
C ASP A 161 23.00 1.78 9.28
N VAL A 162 22.32 2.60 8.48
CA VAL A 162 20.91 2.97 8.74
C VAL A 162 20.05 1.72 8.60
N LYS A 163 19.37 1.30 9.66
CA LYS A 163 18.59 0.05 9.69
C LYS A 163 17.11 0.27 9.96
N THR A 164 16.73 1.50 10.32
CA THR A 164 15.34 1.87 10.55
C THR A 164 15.03 3.21 9.90
N MET A 165 13.79 3.38 9.45
CA MET A 165 13.31 4.63 8.87
C MET A 165 11.85 4.83 9.22
N TRP A 166 11.47 6.04 9.64
CA TRP A 166 10.07 6.45 9.69
C TRP A 166 9.69 7.08 8.36
N TYR A 167 8.51 6.73 7.88
CA TYR A 167 7.87 7.38 6.74
C TYR A 167 6.60 8.06 7.18
N ARG A 168 6.30 9.19 6.54
CA ARG A 168 5.02 9.86 6.62
C ARG A 168 4.48 10.07 5.21
N PHE A 169 3.31 9.50 4.94
CA PHE A 169 2.53 9.70 3.74
C PHE A 169 1.40 10.66 4.07
N SER A 170 1.29 11.75 3.32
CA SER A 170 0.23 12.74 3.50
C SER A 170 -0.56 12.91 2.22
N ARG A 171 -1.89 13.01 2.36
CA ARG A 171 -2.83 13.31 1.27
C ARG A 171 -3.39 14.71 1.43
N ARG A 172 -3.46 15.46 0.31
CA ARG A 172 -4.24 16.68 0.13
C ARG A 172 -4.98 16.59 -1.20
N ALA A 173 -6.28 16.32 -1.17
CA ALA A 173 -7.09 16.00 -2.34
C ALA A 173 -6.45 14.89 -3.20
N ASP A 174 -5.94 15.20 -4.39
CA ASP A 174 -5.29 14.24 -5.30
C ASP A 174 -3.76 14.41 -5.36
N ASP A 175 -3.22 15.21 -4.43
CA ASP A 175 -1.79 15.43 -4.26
C ASP A 175 -1.27 14.70 -3.03
N TYR A 176 -0.03 14.26 -3.10
CA TYR A 176 0.58 13.39 -2.10
C TYR A 176 1.99 13.84 -1.77
N CYS A 177 2.33 13.77 -0.48
CA CYS A 177 3.68 13.99 0.01
C CYS A 177 4.18 12.74 0.71
N ILE A 178 5.43 12.34 0.40
CA ILE A 178 6.18 11.37 1.19
C ILE A 178 7.32 12.09 1.87
N GLU A 179 7.45 11.85 3.16
CA GLU A 179 8.53 12.35 4.00
C GLU A 179 9.19 11.20 4.75
N CYS A 180 10.45 11.35 5.12
CA CYS A 180 11.21 10.38 5.91
C CYS A 180 11.84 11.02 7.14
N SER A 181 12.16 10.18 8.12
CA SER A 181 12.84 10.60 9.35
C SER A 181 13.66 9.44 9.92
N THR A 182 14.83 9.74 10.48
CA THR A 182 15.65 8.78 11.22
C THR A 182 15.37 8.77 12.72
N ASP A 183 14.67 9.79 13.24
CA ASP A 183 14.36 9.95 14.66
C ASP A 183 12.86 9.90 15.00
N GLY A 184 11.99 9.87 13.96
CA GLY A 184 10.53 9.89 14.12
C GLY A 184 9.95 11.25 14.53
N VAL A 185 10.78 12.29 14.61
CA VAL A 185 10.42 13.63 15.06
C VAL A 185 10.61 14.67 13.96
N THR A 186 11.80 14.69 13.35
CA THR A 186 12.16 15.61 12.29
C THR A 186 12.00 14.93 10.94
N PHE A 187 11.04 15.39 10.14
CA PHE A 187 10.75 14.82 8.83
C PHE A 187 11.29 15.70 7.71
N SER A 188 11.86 15.04 6.70
CA SER A 188 12.34 15.67 5.46
C SER A 188 11.55 15.16 4.27
N GLN A 189 11.20 16.07 3.36
CA GLN A 189 10.46 15.73 2.15
C GLN A 189 11.30 14.84 1.23
N MET A 190 10.72 13.72 0.80
CA MET A 190 11.26 12.85 -0.26
C MET A 190 10.61 13.16 -1.61
N ARG A 191 9.30 13.35 -1.64
CA ARG A 191 8.53 13.58 -2.87
C ARG A 191 7.25 14.33 -2.61
N ILE A 192 6.89 15.20 -3.55
CA ILE A 192 5.52 15.66 -3.79
C ILE A 192 5.12 15.18 -5.18
N CYS A 193 3.93 14.64 -5.34
CA CYS A 193 3.42 14.22 -6.65
C CYS A 193 1.90 14.29 -6.70
N HIS A 194 1.39 14.38 -7.93
CA HIS A 194 -0.03 14.24 -8.25
C HIS A 194 -0.32 12.84 -8.78
N MET A 195 -1.46 12.27 -8.41
CA MET A 195 -1.93 10.98 -8.92
C MET A 195 -3.19 11.16 -9.75
N TYR A 196 -3.08 11.01 -11.07
CA TYR A 196 -4.20 11.24 -12.02
C TYR A 196 -5.43 10.35 -11.79
N LYS A 197 -5.25 9.22 -11.12
CA LYS A 197 -6.34 8.32 -10.69
C LYS A 197 -6.60 8.38 -9.19
N GLY A 198 -6.08 9.38 -8.50
CA GLY A 198 -6.38 9.66 -7.10
C GLY A 198 -7.84 10.00 -6.94
N ALA A 199 -8.69 8.98 -6.95
CA ALA A 199 -10.13 9.07 -6.89
C ALA A 199 -10.65 9.47 -5.50
N ASP A 200 -11.97 9.49 -5.33
CA ASP A 200 -12.60 9.75 -4.04
C ASP A 200 -12.12 8.75 -2.97
N GLU A 201 -12.02 7.47 -3.32
CA GLU A 201 -11.49 6.42 -2.46
C GLU A 201 -10.08 6.02 -2.88
N ILE A 202 -9.16 5.94 -1.91
CA ILE A 202 -7.80 5.43 -2.11
C ILE A 202 -7.50 4.29 -1.14
N THR A 203 -6.48 3.50 -1.48
CA THR A 203 -5.89 2.50 -0.60
C THR A 203 -4.45 2.84 -0.32
N PHE A 204 -4.02 2.70 0.94
CA PHE A 204 -2.67 3.01 1.38
C PHE A 204 -2.26 2.09 2.53
N GLY A 205 -0.97 1.94 2.77
CA GLY A 205 -0.44 1.10 3.82
C GLY A 205 1.05 0.84 3.69
N ILE A 206 1.43 -0.43 3.82
CA ILE A 206 2.81 -0.88 3.88
C ILE A 206 3.08 -2.00 2.85
N TYR A 207 4.34 -2.15 2.47
CA TYR A 207 4.79 -3.22 1.59
C TYR A 207 6.21 -3.67 1.93
N ALA A 208 6.58 -4.87 1.51
CA ALA A 208 7.94 -5.36 1.51
C ALA A 208 8.15 -6.30 0.31
N CYS A 209 9.33 -6.26 -0.31
CA CYS A 209 9.66 -7.14 -1.42
C CYS A 209 11.16 -7.39 -1.56
N SER A 210 11.49 -8.46 -2.27
CA SER A 210 12.85 -8.87 -2.64
C SER A 210 12.91 -9.13 -4.14
N PRO A 211 13.35 -8.16 -4.95
CA PRO A 211 13.40 -8.29 -6.41
C PRO A 211 14.35 -9.37 -6.93
N GLU A 212 15.43 -9.63 -6.21
CA GLU A 212 16.42 -10.68 -6.53
C GLU A 212 16.07 -12.01 -5.84
N GLU A 213 16.95 -13.00 -5.94
CA GLU A 213 16.86 -14.30 -5.24
C GLU A 213 17.17 -14.10 -3.75
N SER A 214 16.21 -13.53 -3.03
CA SER A 214 16.33 -13.15 -1.62
C SER A 214 15.00 -13.28 -0.88
N SER A 215 15.11 -13.35 0.44
CA SER A 215 13.99 -13.22 1.37
C SER A 215 14.49 -12.63 2.69
N PHE A 216 13.79 -11.63 3.20
CA PHE A 216 14.07 -11.06 4.51
C PHE A 216 12.76 -10.77 5.26
N THR A 217 12.85 -10.56 6.56
CA THR A 217 11.69 -10.14 7.35
C THR A 217 11.79 -8.65 7.66
N ALA A 218 10.86 -7.89 7.09
CA ALA A 218 10.65 -6.48 7.41
C ALA A 218 9.76 -6.34 8.64
N VAL A 219 10.09 -5.39 9.52
CA VAL A 219 9.31 -5.11 10.74
C VAL A 219 8.72 -3.71 10.66
N PHE A 220 7.43 -3.59 10.99
CA PHE A 220 6.68 -2.33 10.97
C PHE A 220 6.11 -2.05 12.36
N THR A 221 6.38 -0.85 12.87
CA THR A 221 5.90 -0.38 14.17
C THR A 221 5.44 1.07 14.08
N ASP A 222 4.93 1.61 15.16
CA ASP A 222 4.56 3.03 15.31
C ASP A 222 3.58 3.52 14.25
N MET A 223 2.69 2.64 13.76
CA MET A 223 1.68 3.03 12.79
C MET A 223 0.67 3.99 13.41
N LYS A 224 0.53 5.16 12.80
CA LYS A 224 -0.35 6.21 13.27
C LYS A 224 -0.98 6.98 12.11
N ILE A 225 -2.26 7.33 12.25
CA ILE A 225 -2.98 8.23 11.36
C ILE A 225 -3.33 9.50 12.13
N THR A 226 -3.15 10.65 11.49
CA THR A 226 -3.46 11.97 12.06
C THR A 226 -4.15 12.84 11.03
N GLU A 227 -4.64 13.99 11.46
CA GLU A 227 -4.92 15.10 10.55
C GLU A 227 -3.69 15.40 9.70
N CYS A 228 -3.89 16.00 8.53
CA CYS A 228 -2.82 16.25 7.56
C CYS A 228 -1.69 17.10 8.15
N MET A 229 -0.50 16.52 8.24
CA MET A 229 0.71 17.18 8.75
C MET A 229 1.54 17.85 7.66
N TRP A 230 1.22 17.63 6.40
CA TRP A 230 1.88 18.29 5.28
C TRP A 230 1.43 19.74 5.21
N LYS A 231 2.33 20.65 5.60
CA LYS A 231 2.07 22.09 5.66
C LYS A 231 2.50 22.79 4.37
N ALA A 232 1.83 23.88 4.06
CA ALA A 232 2.26 24.80 3.03
C ALA A 232 3.67 25.32 3.30
N HIS A 233 4.43 25.58 2.25
CA HIS A 233 5.62 26.40 2.34
C HIS A 233 5.23 27.86 2.67
N ASP A 234 6.15 28.61 3.29
CA ASP A 234 5.92 30.00 3.65
C ASP A 234 5.40 30.82 2.46
N GLY A 235 4.29 31.51 2.66
CA GLY A 235 3.65 32.32 1.64
C GLY A 235 2.79 31.57 0.61
N GLN A 236 2.65 30.25 0.75
CA GLN A 236 1.80 29.41 -0.10
C GLN A 236 0.59 28.92 0.70
N GLN A 237 -0.56 28.93 0.06
CA GLN A 237 -1.78 28.32 0.60
C GLN A 237 -2.21 27.21 -0.36
N PRO A 238 -1.89 25.94 -0.08
CA PRO A 238 -2.19 24.83 -0.96
C PRO A 238 -3.68 24.49 -1.01
N ASP A 239 -4.42 24.87 0.03
CA ASP A 239 -5.84 24.56 0.15
C ASP A 239 -6.64 25.85 -0.10
N GLN A 240 -6.72 26.27 -1.37
CA GLN A 240 -7.71 27.25 -1.77
C GLN A 240 -8.99 26.49 -2.12
N GLU A 241 -10.01 26.66 -1.30
CA GLU A 241 -11.38 26.24 -1.59
C GLU A 241 -11.98 27.05 -2.76
#